data_c6367f08951de9eae7b1fdb51e6ea216
#
_entry.id   c6367f08951de9eae7b1fdb51e6ea216
#
_cell.length_a   1.000
_cell.length_b   1.000
_cell.length_c   1.000
_cell.angle_alpha   90.00
_cell.angle_beta   90.00
_cell.angle_gamma   90.00
#
_symmetry.space_group_name_H-M   'P 1'
#
loop_
_entity.id
_entity.type
_entity.pdbx_description
1 polymer ?
#
loop_
_entity_poly.entity_id
_entity_poly.type
_entity_poly.pdbx_seq_one_letter_code
_entity_poly.pdbx_strand_id
1 'polypeptide(L)'
;INNFPNPDNSFLYTDKIIFDSGSNSQDVDLVTLVQDAIFLYPEQYSDGTIETLNLGTEEEPILIEGFFLEEEQLNFTNEKPYVIYGYAAVAPNKTLIVDAGARVHFHRDSGILVANTGSMKVNGAPSLDPELMENQVIFEGDRLEPAFSYVPGQWGTIWLTAGSTNHEFNYTTIKNSIVGILMDSNDGDRTLTLKNVQIFNTSSTGLLARTGDIYGENVIINNSGQTSLSCSLGGRYNFIHSTFANYWNNNFRLFPSVVIDNVLQISETEFETKDLIEANFINCIIYGNEARELIFVEDENAAFNFNFVRIPKAKRPSNGP
;
A
#
# COMPACT_ATOMS: atom_id res chain seq x y z
N ILE A 1 -26.21 11.09 27.54
CA ILE A 1 -25.14 10.27 26.95
C ILE A 1 -25.13 8.95 27.71
N ASN A 2 -25.73 7.92 27.11
CA ASN A 2 -25.68 6.58 27.69
C ASN A 2 -24.46 5.89 27.13
N ASN A 3 -23.36 5.92 27.86
CA ASN A 3 -22.15 5.14 27.55
C ASN A 3 -22.38 3.69 27.94
N PHE A 4 -22.65 2.83 26.97
CA PHE A 4 -22.51 1.39 27.15
C PHE A 4 -21.15 0.97 26.57
N PRO A 5 -20.17 0.61 27.40
CA PRO A 5 -18.91 0.07 26.91
C PRO A 5 -19.19 -1.31 26.28
N ASN A 6 -18.88 -1.42 25.00
CA ASN A 6 -18.80 -2.69 24.30
C ASN A 6 -17.39 -3.29 24.54
N PRO A 7 -17.21 -4.61 24.67
CA PRO A 7 -15.91 -5.23 24.86
C PRO A 7 -14.86 -4.91 23.78
N ASP A 8 -15.28 -4.32 22.67
CA ASP A 8 -14.42 -3.93 21.55
C ASP A 8 -13.98 -2.45 21.57
N ASN A 9 -13.99 -1.77 22.72
CA ASN A 9 -13.67 -0.34 22.83
C ASN A 9 -14.48 0.59 21.91
N SER A 10 -15.68 0.19 21.52
CA SER A 10 -16.58 0.99 20.70
C SER A 10 -17.67 1.62 21.56
N PHE A 11 -18.03 2.87 21.26
CA PHE A 11 -19.07 3.62 21.96
C PHE A 11 -20.22 3.91 21.00
N LEU A 12 -21.45 3.70 21.44
CA LEU A 12 -22.62 4.11 20.70
C LEU A 12 -22.96 5.55 21.08
N TYR A 13 -22.80 6.49 20.17
CA TYR A 13 -23.25 7.86 20.34
C TYR A 13 -24.64 7.98 19.73
N THR A 14 -25.59 8.49 20.54
CA THR A 14 -26.99 8.67 20.11
C THR A 14 -27.38 10.12 20.25
N ASP A 15 -28.04 10.66 19.24
CA ASP A 15 -28.68 11.97 19.24
C ASP A 15 -30.03 11.87 18.55
N LYS A 16 -30.86 12.91 18.61
CA LYS A 16 -32.20 12.91 18.04
C LYS A 16 -32.45 14.16 17.21
N ILE A 17 -33.03 13.97 16.04
CA ILE A 17 -33.66 15.05 15.30
C ILE A 17 -35.17 14.99 15.58
N ILE A 18 -35.71 16.06 16.14
CA ILE A 18 -37.14 16.18 16.48
C ILE A 18 -37.81 17.03 15.40
N PHE A 19 -38.84 16.45 14.76
CA PHE A 19 -39.73 17.15 13.85
C PHE A 19 -41.04 17.45 14.59
N ASP A 20 -41.22 18.71 14.98
CA ASP A 20 -42.39 19.15 15.74
C ASP A 20 -43.28 20.08 14.88
N SER A 21 -44.51 19.71 14.66
CA SER A 21 -45.51 20.51 13.98
C SER A 21 -46.58 21.05 14.93
N GLY A 22 -46.32 21.07 16.21
CA GLY A 22 -47.23 21.57 17.27
C GLY A 22 -48.26 20.58 17.75
N SER A 23 -48.92 19.82 16.89
CA SER A 23 -49.87 18.76 17.23
C SER A 23 -49.30 17.34 17.05
N ASN A 24 -48.23 17.22 16.27
CA ASN A 24 -47.55 15.95 16.01
C ASN A 24 -46.04 16.16 16.15
N SER A 25 -45.43 15.38 17.04
CA SER A 25 -43.97 15.30 17.15
C SER A 25 -43.53 13.94 16.70
N GLN A 26 -42.49 13.90 15.81
CA GLN A 26 -41.81 12.70 15.37
C GLN A 26 -40.34 12.90 15.61
N ASP A 27 -39.63 11.86 16.01
CA ASP A 27 -38.19 11.89 16.19
C ASP A 27 -37.50 10.82 15.30
N VAL A 28 -36.29 11.12 14.93
CA VAL A 28 -35.38 10.20 14.27
C VAL A 28 -34.14 10.08 15.16
N ASP A 29 -33.88 8.87 15.61
CA ASP A 29 -32.65 8.58 16.34
C ASP A 29 -31.45 8.57 15.38
N LEU A 30 -30.45 9.41 15.66
CA LEU A 30 -29.14 9.37 15.04
C LEU A 30 -28.24 8.48 15.89
N VAL A 31 -27.79 7.38 15.33
CA VAL A 31 -26.93 6.43 16.04
C VAL A 31 -25.60 6.30 15.30
N THR A 32 -24.53 6.60 16.00
CA THR A 32 -23.16 6.51 15.48
C THR A 32 -22.33 5.61 16.39
N LEU A 33 -21.64 4.65 15.77
CA LEU A 33 -20.60 3.87 16.44
C LEU A 33 -19.31 4.69 16.45
N VAL A 34 -18.79 4.99 17.64
CA VAL A 34 -17.50 5.65 17.82
C VAL A 34 -16.49 4.61 18.26
N GLN A 35 -15.47 4.38 17.46
CA GLN A 35 -14.31 3.56 17.83
C GLN A 35 -13.22 4.46 18.41
N ASP A 36 -12.58 3.99 19.48
CA ASP A 36 -11.38 4.62 20.00
C ASP A 36 -10.20 4.32 19.09
N ALA A 37 -9.43 5.35 18.72
CA ALA A 37 -8.33 5.26 17.77
C ALA A 37 -7.16 6.14 18.20
N ILE A 38 -5.97 5.83 17.70
CA ILE A 38 -4.78 6.66 17.81
C ILE A 38 -4.72 7.55 16.57
N PHE A 39 -4.85 8.86 16.75
CA PHE A 39 -4.78 9.83 15.66
C PHE A 39 -3.36 10.37 15.55
N LEU A 40 -2.79 10.28 14.35
CA LEU A 40 -1.49 10.81 13.98
C LEU A 40 -1.69 11.88 12.91
N TYR A 41 -1.24 13.09 13.15
CA TYR A 41 -1.48 14.22 12.26
C TYR A 41 -0.34 15.26 12.37
N PRO A 42 -0.09 16.03 11.31
CA PRO A 42 0.90 17.10 11.33
C PRO A 42 0.48 18.24 12.26
N GLU A 43 1.44 18.94 12.83
CA GLU A 43 1.19 20.08 13.69
C GLU A 43 0.54 21.23 12.91
N GLN A 44 -0.46 21.86 13.52
CA GLN A 44 -1.04 23.08 13.01
C GLN A 44 -0.54 24.27 13.81
N TYR A 45 0.18 25.18 13.14
CA TYR A 45 0.77 26.34 13.77
C TYR A 45 -0.25 27.47 13.97
N SER A 46 0.07 28.40 14.86
CA SER A 46 -0.83 29.49 15.25
C SER A 46 -1.16 30.47 14.11
N ASP A 47 -0.36 30.51 13.06
CA ASP A 47 -0.59 31.31 11.85
C ASP A 47 -1.49 30.58 10.82
N GLY A 48 -1.93 29.37 11.15
CA GLY A 48 -2.79 28.53 10.28
C GLY A 48 -2.04 27.64 9.29
N THR A 49 -0.71 27.70 9.27
CA THR A 49 0.09 26.77 8.45
C THR A 49 0.11 25.37 9.08
N ILE A 50 0.31 24.36 8.23
CA ILE A 50 0.39 22.96 8.62
C ILE A 50 1.83 22.47 8.40
N GLU A 51 2.30 21.61 9.27
CA GLU A 51 3.61 20.97 9.17
C GLU A 51 3.75 20.21 7.86
N THR A 52 4.92 20.35 7.22
CA THR A 52 5.20 19.74 5.92
C THR A 52 6.55 19.04 5.91
N LEU A 53 6.66 18.02 5.07
CA LEU A 53 7.91 17.36 4.73
C LEU A 53 8.44 17.93 3.41
N ASN A 54 9.74 18.21 3.34
CA ASN A 54 10.38 18.65 2.11
C ASN A 54 11.02 17.43 1.40
N LEU A 55 10.50 17.11 0.21
CA LEU A 55 11.00 16.03 -0.66
C LEU A 55 11.98 16.55 -1.72
N GLY A 56 12.07 17.87 -1.88
CA GLY A 56 12.99 18.53 -2.78
C GLY A 56 14.30 18.93 -2.11
N THR A 57 14.97 19.88 -2.72
CA THR A 57 16.18 20.52 -2.16
C THR A 57 15.83 21.79 -1.38
N GLU A 58 16.80 22.41 -0.73
CA GLU A 58 16.60 23.71 -0.09
C GLU A 58 16.31 24.82 -1.12
N GLU A 59 16.86 24.69 -2.33
CA GLU A 59 16.70 25.66 -3.41
C GLU A 59 15.39 25.46 -4.18
N GLU A 60 14.94 24.19 -4.32
CA GLU A 60 13.70 23.82 -5.00
C GLU A 60 12.87 22.90 -4.09
N PRO A 61 12.19 23.44 -3.08
CA PRO A 61 11.44 22.63 -2.13
C PRO A 61 10.16 22.05 -2.75
N ILE A 62 9.94 20.76 -2.53
CA ILE A 62 8.69 20.06 -2.84
C ILE A 62 8.04 19.70 -1.51
N LEU A 63 7.07 20.50 -1.09
CA LEU A 63 6.43 20.34 0.21
C LEU A 63 5.19 19.44 0.10
N ILE A 64 5.10 18.46 0.98
CA ILE A 64 3.89 17.66 1.20
C ILE A 64 3.46 17.78 2.65
N GLU A 65 2.16 17.77 2.91
CA GLU A 65 1.62 17.73 4.27
C GLU A 65 2.06 16.44 4.97
N GLY A 66 2.72 16.57 6.12
CA GLY A 66 3.26 15.41 6.84
C GLY A 66 4.21 15.81 7.96
N PHE A 67 4.59 14.83 8.75
CA PHE A 67 5.38 14.97 9.96
C PHE A 67 6.26 13.74 10.17
N PHE A 68 7.32 13.86 10.96
CA PHE A 68 8.11 12.72 11.38
C PHE A 68 7.48 12.05 12.61
N LEU A 69 7.41 10.70 12.56
CA LEU A 69 7.01 9.91 13.73
C LEU A 69 8.03 10.06 14.87
N GLU A 70 7.52 10.33 16.07
CA GLU A 70 8.32 10.34 17.29
C GLU A 70 8.73 8.90 17.68
N GLU A 71 9.71 8.75 18.58
CA GLU A 71 10.23 7.44 18.97
C GLU A 71 9.15 6.49 19.51
N GLU A 72 8.22 7.03 20.30
CA GLU A 72 7.09 6.31 20.88
C GLU A 72 6.03 5.90 19.85
N GLN A 73 6.05 6.54 18.69
CA GLN A 73 5.11 6.29 17.58
C GLN A 73 5.68 5.30 16.56
N LEU A 74 6.90 4.82 16.72
CA LEU A 74 7.54 3.89 15.77
C LEU A 74 7.09 2.42 15.95
N ASN A 75 6.14 2.14 16.83
CA ASN A 75 5.53 0.82 16.97
C ASN A 75 4.00 0.91 16.89
N PHE A 76 3.42 0.39 15.81
CA PHE A 76 1.98 0.28 15.66
C PHE A 76 1.51 -1.08 16.15
N THR A 77 0.74 -1.08 17.23
CA THR A 77 0.20 -2.30 17.85
C THR A 77 -1.22 -2.61 17.35
N ASN A 78 -1.78 -3.74 17.77
CA ASN A 78 -3.17 -4.11 17.49
C ASN A 78 -4.17 -3.70 18.58
N GLU A 79 -3.74 -2.92 19.58
CA GLU A 79 -4.61 -2.53 20.70
C GLU A 79 -5.69 -1.54 20.25
N LYS A 80 -5.33 -0.60 19.37
CA LYS A 80 -6.24 0.40 18.79
C LYS A 80 -5.89 0.62 17.33
N PRO A 81 -6.87 0.93 16.47
CA PRO A 81 -6.59 1.35 15.11
C PRO A 81 -5.87 2.71 15.09
N TYR A 82 -5.05 2.90 14.09
CA TYR A 82 -4.38 4.17 13.79
C TYR A 82 -5.12 4.90 12.69
N VAL A 83 -5.26 6.22 12.83
CA VAL A 83 -5.82 7.10 11.78
C VAL A 83 -4.80 8.17 11.48
N ILE A 84 -4.31 8.19 10.24
CA ILE A 84 -3.20 9.05 9.81
C ILE A 84 -3.72 10.14 8.87
N TYR A 85 -3.40 11.39 9.20
CA TYR A 85 -3.60 12.58 8.36
C TYR A 85 -2.25 13.08 7.86
N GLY A 86 -2.16 13.41 6.58
CA GLY A 86 -0.89 13.73 5.92
C GLY A 86 0.04 12.51 5.83
N TYR A 87 1.31 12.74 5.56
CA TYR A 87 2.31 11.66 5.49
C TYR A 87 3.01 11.49 6.83
N ALA A 88 2.82 10.33 7.46
CA ALA A 88 3.59 9.92 8.64
C ALA A 88 4.96 9.40 8.18
N ALA A 89 6.02 10.14 8.46
CA ALA A 89 7.37 9.85 7.98
C ALA A 89 8.21 9.10 9.01
N VAL A 90 8.85 8.03 8.56
CA VAL A 90 9.92 7.34 9.32
C VAL A 90 11.23 8.05 9.05
N ALA A 91 11.81 8.62 10.09
CA ALA A 91 13.06 9.38 9.98
C ALA A 91 14.26 8.51 9.56
N PRO A 92 15.36 9.12 9.07
CA PRO A 92 16.59 8.40 8.75
C PRO A 92 17.11 7.56 9.92
N ASN A 93 17.57 6.34 9.63
CA ASN A 93 18.08 5.36 10.60
C ASN A 93 17.05 4.89 11.66
N LYS A 94 15.76 5.12 11.41
CA LYS A 94 14.67 4.61 12.25
C LYS A 94 13.94 3.47 11.54
N THR A 95 13.23 2.69 12.34
CA THR A 95 12.41 1.57 11.84
C THR A 95 11.01 1.69 12.40
N LEU A 96 10.03 1.77 11.51
CA LEU A 96 8.63 1.59 11.88
C LEU A 96 8.34 0.10 11.97
N ILE A 97 7.85 -0.34 13.13
CA ILE A 97 7.38 -1.70 13.36
C ILE A 97 5.85 -1.66 13.38
N VAL A 98 5.22 -2.58 12.65
CA VAL A 98 3.77 -2.74 12.63
C VAL A 98 3.45 -4.17 13.04
N ASP A 99 2.87 -4.33 14.21
CA ASP A 99 2.60 -5.63 14.81
C ASP A 99 1.43 -6.36 14.15
N ALA A 100 1.39 -7.68 14.32
CA ALA A 100 0.31 -8.51 13.81
C ALA A 100 -1.06 -8.02 14.31
N GLY A 101 -2.02 -7.95 13.40
CA GLY A 101 -3.38 -7.50 13.69
C GLY A 101 -3.58 -5.98 13.72
N ALA A 102 -2.54 -5.19 13.52
CA ALA A 102 -2.67 -3.73 13.45
C ALA A 102 -3.60 -3.29 12.30
N ARG A 103 -4.37 -2.24 12.54
CA ARG A 103 -5.28 -1.59 11.59
C ARG A 103 -4.83 -0.15 11.40
N VAL A 104 -4.50 0.21 10.16
CA VAL A 104 -3.98 1.54 9.84
C VAL A 104 -4.88 2.16 8.76
N HIS A 105 -5.54 3.24 9.14
CA HIS A 105 -6.46 3.97 8.30
C HIS A 105 -5.85 5.30 7.89
N PHE A 106 -6.06 5.68 6.65
CA PHE A 106 -5.51 6.90 6.09
C PHE A 106 -6.62 7.84 5.68
N HIS A 107 -6.50 9.08 6.09
CA HIS A 107 -7.32 10.14 5.53
C HIS A 107 -6.93 10.41 4.07
N ARG A 108 -7.76 11.16 3.37
CA ARG A 108 -7.47 11.57 1.99
C ARG A 108 -6.10 12.25 1.90
N ASP A 109 -5.37 11.96 0.81
CA ASP A 109 -4.04 12.51 0.52
C ASP A 109 -2.95 12.19 1.57
N SER A 110 -3.19 11.18 2.40
CA SER A 110 -2.31 10.72 3.48
C SER A 110 -1.56 9.45 3.09
N GLY A 111 -0.53 9.09 3.86
CA GLY A 111 0.26 7.89 3.62
C GLY A 111 1.36 7.66 4.66
N ILE A 112 2.24 6.72 4.36
CA ILE A 112 3.50 6.52 5.08
C ILE A 112 4.64 6.86 4.14
N LEU A 113 5.64 7.57 4.63
CA LEU A 113 6.88 7.84 3.94
C LEU A 113 8.05 7.28 4.75
N VAL A 114 8.92 6.52 4.11
CA VAL A 114 10.15 6.03 4.77
C VAL A 114 11.34 6.75 4.16
N ALA A 115 12.01 7.57 4.97
CA ALA A 115 13.14 8.38 4.52
C ALA A 115 14.38 7.52 4.23
N ASN A 116 15.36 8.12 3.55
CA ASN A 116 16.68 7.50 3.29
C ASN A 116 17.25 6.89 4.58
N THR A 117 17.79 5.68 4.50
CA THR A 117 18.28 4.84 5.61
C THR A 117 17.22 4.36 6.61
N GLY A 118 15.97 4.80 6.46
CA GLY A 118 14.86 4.29 7.26
C GLY A 118 14.40 2.90 6.79
N SER A 119 13.63 2.22 7.64
CA SER A 119 13.07 0.89 7.38
C SER A 119 11.63 0.78 7.84
N MET A 120 10.89 -0.19 7.28
CA MET A 120 9.55 -0.53 7.73
C MET A 120 9.41 -2.05 7.82
N LYS A 121 8.95 -2.55 8.99
CA LYS A 121 8.73 -3.96 9.26
C LYS A 121 7.27 -4.21 9.60
N VAL A 122 6.54 -4.86 8.71
CA VAL A 122 5.13 -5.20 8.90
C VAL A 122 5.05 -6.69 9.23
N ASN A 123 4.74 -6.99 10.48
CA ASN A 123 4.86 -8.31 11.10
C ASN A 123 3.50 -9.02 11.20
N GLY A 124 2.64 -8.92 10.18
CA GLY A 124 1.42 -9.71 10.12
C GLY A 124 1.67 -11.20 10.23
N ALA A 125 0.66 -11.95 10.64
CA ALA A 125 0.70 -13.39 10.86
C ALA A 125 -0.53 -14.07 10.23
N PRO A 126 -0.50 -15.41 10.03
CA PRO A 126 -1.67 -16.12 9.56
C PRO A 126 -2.82 -16.03 10.55
N SER A 127 -4.01 -15.73 10.05
CA SER A 127 -5.24 -15.66 10.83
C SER A 127 -5.90 -17.02 10.89
N LEU A 128 -6.56 -17.32 12.00
CA LEU A 128 -7.38 -18.53 12.17
C LEU A 128 -8.70 -18.39 11.41
N ASP A 129 -9.26 -17.19 11.42
CA ASP A 129 -10.46 -16.83 10.66
C ASP A 129 -10.05 -15.96 9.44
N PRO A 130 -10.21 -16.49 8.21
CA PRO A 130 -9.87 -15.75 7.00
C PRO A 130 -10.75 -14.51 6.73
N GLU A 131 -11.96 -14.45 7.31
CA GLU A 131 -12.88 -13.32 7.13
C GLU A 131 -12.55 -12.18 8.12
N LEU A 132 -12.20 -12.53 9.36
CA LEU A 132 -11.81 -11.55 10.38
C LEU A 132 -10.40 -11.00 10.15
N MET A 133 -9.51 -11.81 9.55
CA MET A 133 -8.09 -11.45 9.31
C MET A 133 -7.41 -10.88 10.56
N GLU A 134 -7.69 -11.47 11.74
CA GLU A 134 -7.35 -10.92 13.06
C GLU A 134 -5.85 -10.69 13.29
N ASN A 135 -5.01 -11.48 12.62
CA ASN A 135 -3.54 -11.37 12.72
C ASN A 135 -2.89 -10.70 11.51
N GLN A 136 -3.65 -10.43 10.44
CA GLN A 136 -3.11 -9.71 9.30
C GLN A 136 -3.06 -8.20 9.60
N VAL A 137 -2.08 -7.52 9.02
CA VAL A 137 -2.03 -6.06 9.04
C VAL A 137 -2.83 -5.51 7.87
N ILE A 138 -3.68 -4.52 8.12
CA ILE A 138 -4.50 -3.90 7.07
C ILE A 138 -4.21 -2.41 6.99
N PHE A 139 -3.87 -1.96 5.77
CA PHE A 139 -3.73 -0.56 5.38
C PHE A 139 -4.86 -0.19 4.44
N GLU A 140 -5.72 0.75 4.83
CA GLU A 140 -6.90 1.17 4.05
C GLU A 140 -7.28 2.63 4.29
N GLY A 141 -8.25 3.17 3.54
CA GLY A 141 -8.79 4.49 3.82
C GLY A 141 -9.62 4.54 5.11
N ASP A 142 -9.79 5.73 5.66
CA ASP A 142 -10.58 5.98 6.88
C ASP A 142 -12.10 6.00 6.65
N ARG A 143 -12.56 5.86 5.40
CA ARG A 143 -13.97 5.74 5.04
C ARG A 143 -14.44 4.30 5.22
N LEU A 144 -14.92 3.99 6.45
CA LEU A 144 -15.29 2.63 6.84
C LEU A 144 -16.74 2.26 6.49
N GLU A 145 -17.51 3.17 5.90
CA GLU A 145 -18.87 2.89 5.45
C GLU A 145 -18.87 1.82 4.33
N PRO A 146 -19.80 0.87 4.34
CA PRO A 146 -19.83 -0.24 3.38
C PRO A 146 -19.75 0.19 1.91
N ALA A 147 -20.31 1.36 1.57
CA ALA A 147 -20.25 1.91 0.21
C ALA A 147 -18.81 2.29 -0.24
N PHE A 148 -17.88 2.49 0.70
CA PHE A 148 -16.50 2.84 0.42
C PHE A 148 -15.53 1.67 0.50
N SER A 149 -15.97 0.48 0.92
CA SER A 149 -15.12 -0.70 1.12
C SER A 149 -14.25 -1.07 -0.09
N TYR A 150 -14.73 -0.74 -1.30
CA TYR A 150 -14.08 -1.05 -2.56
C TYR A 150 -13.89 0.16 -3.47
N VAL A 151 -13.92 1.37 -2.93
CA VAL A 151 -13.66 2.59 -3.71
C VAL A 151 -12.15 2.82 -3.74
N PRO A 152 -11.51 2.81 -4.92
CA PRO A 152 -10.06 3.04 -5.03
C PRO A 152 -9.71 4.52 -4.87
N GLY A 153 -8.46 4.81 -4.50
CA GLY A 153 -7.92 6.16 -4.46
C GLY A 153 -8.37 6.99 -3.25
N GLN A 154 -8.68 6.34 -2.13
CA GLN A 154 -9.09 7.04 -0.90
C GLN A 154 -7.92 7.71 -0.18
N TRP A 155 -6.70 7.20 -0.37
CA TRP A 155 -5.49 7.68 0.26
C TRP A 155 -4.28 7.54 -0.69
N GLY A 156 -3.14 8.11 -0.32
CA GLY A 156 -1.96 8.20 -1.16
C GLY A 156 -1.24 6.86 -1.36
N THR A 157 -0.16 6.65 -0.62
CA THR A 157 0.73 5.50 -0.82
C THR A 157 1.57 5.19 0.42
N ILE A 158 2.12 3.97 0.48
CA ILE A 158 3.31 3.68 1.28
C ILE A 158 4.52 3.98 0.40
N TRP A 159 5.24 5.05 0.71
CA TRP A 159 6.36 5.54 -0.08
C TRP A 159 7.70 5.18 0.56
N LEU A 160 8.41 4.26 -0.08
CA LEU A 160 9.76 3.85 0.28
C LEU A 160 10.71 4.70 -0.56
N THR A 161 11.22 5.80 -0.01
CA THR A 161 12.02 6.76 -0.76
C THR A 161 13.41 6.21 -1.09
N ALA A 162 14.11 6.87 -2.01
CA ALA A 162 15.45 6.48 -2.41
C ALA A 162 16.40 6.36 -1.21
N GLY A 163 17.13 5.24 -1.14
CA GLY A 163 18.03 4.92 -0.04
C GLY A 163 17.38 4.40 1.23
N SER A 164 16.04 4.34 1.32
CA SER A 164 15.38 3.53 2.36
C SER A 164 15.61 2.05 2.08
N THR A 165 15.68 1.20 3.12
CA THR A 165 16.20 -0.15 2.96
C THR A 165 15.57 -1.17 3.90
N ASN A 166 15.73 -2.46 3.54
CA ASN A 166 15.40 -3.60 4.40
C ASN A 166 13.93 -3.58 4.88
N HIS A 167 13.00 -3.28 3.96
CA HIS A 167 11.57 -3.34 4.25
C HIS A 167 11.06 -4.79 4.18
N GLU A 168 10.18 -5.14 5.12
CA GLU A 168 9.55 -6.45 5.16
C GLU A 168 8.05 -6.32 5.42
N PHE A 169 7.26 -6.96 4.58
CA PHE A 169 5.81 -7.04 4.73
C PHE A 169 5.40 -8.51 4.75
N ASN A 170 4.80 -8.91 5.86
CA ASN A 170 4.30 -10.27 6.04
C ASN A 170 2.80 -10.23 6.35
N TYR A 171 2.01 -11.10 5.73
CA TYR A 171 0.56 -11.21 5.93
C TYR A 171 -0.12 -9.85 6.01
N THR A 172 0.02 -9.09 4.93
CA THR A 172 -0.41 -7.68 4.85
C THR A 172 -1.40 -7.49 3.73
N THR A 173 -2.44 -6.71 4.00
CA THR A 173 -3.40 -6.24 3.02
C THR A 173 -3.28 -4.74 2.86
N ILE A 174 -3.08 -4.25 1.63
CA ILE A 174 -3.06 -2.85 1.24
C ILE A 174 -4.18 -2.62 0.24
N LYS A 175 -5.13 -1.75 0.53
CA LYS A 175 -6.28 -1.55 -0.35
C LYS A 175 -6.74 -0.10 -0.44
N ASN A 176 -7.41 0.21 -1.54
CA ASN A 176 -8.09 1.48 -1.79
C ASN A 176 -7.16 2.71 -1.86
N SER A 177 -5.87 2.53 -2.09
CA SER A 177 -4.89 3.62 -2.25
C SER A 177 -4.87 4.19 -3.68
N ILE A 178 -4.12 5.27 -3.88
CA ILE A 178 -3.75 5.74 -5.22
C ILE A 178 -2.67 4.80 -5.78
N VAL A 179 -1.55 4.65 -5.08
CA VAL A 179 -0.52 3.64 -5.35
C VAL A 179 -0.38 2.79 -4.09
N GLY A 180 -0.34 1.46 -4.22
CA GLY A 180 -0.21 0.60 -3.05
C GLY A 180 1.13 0.79 -2.36
N ILE A 181 2.22 0.46 -3.04
CA ILE A 181 3.58 0.73 -2.61
C ILE A 181 4.30 1.46 -3.74
N LEU A 182 4.88 2.60 -3.44
CA LEU A 182 5.83 3.32 -4.28
C LEU A 182 7.22 3.12 -3.72
N MET A 183 8.11 2.53 -4.49
CA MET A 183 9.49 2.29 -4.12
C MET A 183 10.40 3.01 -5.08
N ASP A 184 11.16 3.95 -4.58
CA ASP A 184 12.18 4.64 -5.33
C ASP A 184 13.53 3.91 -5.27
N SER A 185 14.42 4.30 -6.16
CA SER A 185 15.65 3.59 -6.46
C SER A 185 16.47 3.23 -5.23
N ASN A 186 16.96 2.00 -5.24
CA ASN A 186 17.95 1.50 -4.32
C ASN A 186 19.21 1.10 -5.09
N ASP A 187 20.33 1.07 -4.41
CA ASP A 187 21.67 0.96 -4.94
C ASP A 187 22.36 -0.38 -4.70
N GLY A 188 21.62 -1.46 -4.48
CA GLY A 188 22.20 -2.78 -4.61
C GLY A 188 21.90 -3.83 -3.56
N ASP A 189 21.35 -3.48 -2.42
CA ASP A 189 20.91 -4.45 -1.42
C ASP A 189 19.38 -4.72 -1.52
N ARG A 190 18.94 -5.89 -1.05
CA ARG A 190 17.51 -6.21 -1.03
C ARG A 190 16.73 -5.17 -0.24
N THR A 191 15.91 -4.41 -0.95
CA THR A 191 15.17 -3.29 -0.39
C THR A 191 13.85 -3.73 0.19
N LEU A 192 13.11 -4.60 -0.52
CA LEU A 192 11.75 -4.97 -0.17
C LEU A 192 11.55 -6.48 -0.22
N THR A 193 11.05 -7.04 0.87
CA THR A 193 10.57 -8.42 0.95
C THR A 193 9.08 -8.44 1.23
N LEU A 194 8.32 -9.11 0.36
CA LEU A 194 6.87 -9.28 0.47
C LEU A 194 6.54 -10.76 0.63
N LYS A 195 5.86 -11.15 1.70
CA LYS A 195 5.39 -12.53 1.93
C LYS A 195 3.93 -12.55 2.34
N ASN A 196 3.12 -13.28 1.58
CA ASN A 196 1.67 -13.38 1.83
C ASN A 196 1.01 -11.98 1.85
N VAL A 197 1.28 -11.17 0.82
CA VAL A 197 0.82 -9.78 0.71
C VAL A 197 -0.26 -9.66 -0.35
N GLN A 198 -1.30 -8.92 -0.05
CA GLN A 198 -2.35 -8.57 -1.01
C GLN A 198 -2.38 -7.05 -1.20
N ILE A 199 -2.38 -6.61 -2.46
CA ILE A 199 -2.56 -5.21 -2.85
C ILE A 199 -3.69 -5.13 -3.85
N PHE A 200 -4.73 -4.35 -3.57
CA PHE A 200 -5.86 -4.27 -4.50
C PHE A 200 -6.64 -2.97 -4.40
N ASN A 201 -7.46 -2.70 -5.43
CA ASN A 201 -8.27 -1.49 -5.56
C ASN A 201 -7.42 -0.22 -5.50
N THR A 202 -6.31 -0.18 -6.22
CA THR A 202 -5.52 1.05 -6.35
C THR A 202 -6.02 1.85 -7.54
N SER A 203 -6.19 3.17 -7.41
CA SER A 203 -6.67 3.99 -8.53
C SER A 203 -5.64 4.18 -9.64
N SER A 204 -4.37 3.92 -9.35
CA SER A 204 -3.27 3.95 -10.31
C SER A 204 -2.55 2.59 -10.32
N THR A 205 -1.48 2.41 -9.56
CA THR A 205 -0.59 1.25 -9.62
C THR A 205 -0.55 0.48 -8.30
N GLY A 206 -0.59 -0.85 -8.37
CA GLY A 206 -0.50 -1.68 -7.17
C GLY A 206 0.88 -1.58 -6.51
N LEU A 207 1.92 -1.98 -7.21
CA LEU A 207 3.32 -1.83 -6.79
C LEU A 207 4.11 -1.16 -7.92
N LEU A 208 4.60 0.04 -7.67
CA LEU A 208 5.49 0.78 -8.56
C LEU A 208 6.90 0.79 -7.97
N ALA A 209 7.83 0.14 -8.63
CA ALA A 209 9.24 0.11 -8.24
C ALA A 209 10.09 0.74 -9.34
N ARG A 210 11.00 1.64 -8.95
CA ARG A 210 12.01 2.25 -9.81
C ARG A 210 13.38 1.78 -9.35
N THR A 211 14.08 1.01 -10.18
CA THR A 211 15.40 0.43 -9.84
C THR A 211 15.36 -0.32 -8.49
N GLY A 212 14.35 -1.17 -8.27
CA GLY A 212 14.17 -1.86 -7.00
C GLY A 212 15.02 -3.13 -6.87
N ASP A 213 15.21 -3.61 -5.64
CA ASP A 213 15.57 -5.00 -5.35
C ASP A 213 14.46 -5.62 -4.50
N ILE A 214 13.61 -6.45 -5.13
CA ILE A 214 12.40 -6.98 -4.52
C ILE A 214 12.40 -8.52 -4.54
N TYR A 215 12.08 -9.10 -3.40
CA TYR A 215 11.68 -10.50 -3.29
C TYR A 215 10.20 -10.58 -2.88
N GLY A 216 9.39 -11.25 -3.69
CA GLY A 216 7.97 -11.49 -3.43
C GLY A 216 7.63 -12.99 -3.42
N GLU A 217 6.99 -13.46 -2.37
CA GLU A 217 6.49 -14.82 -2.24
C GLU A 217 5.02 -14.82 -1.85
N ASN A 218 4.18 -15.50 -2.64
CA ASN A 218 2.74 -15.52 -2.43
C ASN A 218 2.13 -14.10 -2.37
N VAL A 219 2.46 -13.27 -3.37
CA VAL A 219 1.95 -11.91 -3.52
C VAL A 219 0.80 -11.91 -4.49
N ILE A 220 -0.29 -11.23 -4.13
CA ILE A 220 -1.44 -11.02 -5.00
C ILE A 220 -1.62 -9.52 -5.21
N ILE A 221 -1.53 -9.07 -6.47
CA ILE A 221 -1.84 -7.68 -6.83
C ILE A 221 -2.94 -7.69 -7.88
N ASN A 222 -4.05 -7.02 -7.60
CA ASN A 222 -5.16 -6.98 -8.52
C ASN A 222 -5.94 -5.67 -8.51
N ASN A 223 -6.78 -5.50 -9.54
CA ASN A 223 -7.75 -4.42 -9.62
C ASN A 223 -7.13 -3.02 -9.45
N SER A 224 -6.16 -2.70 -10.30
CA SER A 224 -5.45 -1.42 -10.35
C SER A 224 -5.87 -0.62 -11.58
N GLY A 225 -6.09 0.68 -11.43
CA GLY A 225 -6.59 1.57 -12.49
C GLY A 225 -5.64 1.69 -13.68
N GLN A 226 -4.36 1.45 -13.46
CA GLN A 226 -3.34 1.36 -14.49
C GLN A 226 -2.70 -0.03 -14.46
N THR A 227 -1.64 -0.22 -13.69
CA THR A 227 -0.80 -1.41 -13.70
C THR A 227 -0.78 -2.08 -12.32
N SER A 228 -0.92 -3.39 -12.25
CA SER A 228 -0.79 -4.11 -10.98
C SER A 228 0.66 -4.07 -10.50
N LEU A 229 1.63 -4.37 -11.37
CA LEU A 229 3.06 -4.34 -11.06
C LEU A 229 3.83 -3.58 -12.14
N SER A 230 4.56 -2.56 -11.75
CA SER A 230 5.51 -1.83 -12.58
C SER A 230 6.92 -1.97 -12.03
N CYS A 231 7.80 -2.64 -12.77
CA CYS A 231 9.23 -2.75 -12.52
C CYS A 231 9.95 -1.81 -13.47
N SER A 232 10.15 -0.56 -13.06
CA SER A 232 10.63 0.51 -13.93
C SER A 232 12.10 0.84 -13.68
N LEU A 233 12.78 1.28 -14.75
CA LEU A 233 14.17 1.70 -14.75
C LEU A 233 15.12 0.62 -14.21
N GLY A 234 15.02 -0.60 -14.75
CA GLY A 234 15.88 -1.73 -14.37
C GLY A 234 15.64 -2.22 -12.94
N GLY A 235 16.68 -2.83 -12.36
CA GLY A 235 16.64 -3.35 -10.99
C GLY A 235 16.72 -4.88 -10.90
N ARG A 236 16.28 -5.42 -9.77
CA ARG A 236 16.28 -6.86 -9.47
C ARG A 236 14.94 -7.29 -8.86
N TYR A 237 14.26 -8.23 -9.50
CA TYR A 237 12.92 -8.66 -9.12
C TYR A 237 12.82 -10.18 -9.09
N ASN A 238 12.42 -10.74 -7.96
CA ASN A 238 12.22 -12.17 -7.81
C ASN A 238 10.84 -12.42 -7.20
N PHE A 239 9.91 -12.93 -8.00
CA PHE A 239 8.56 -13.28 -7.54
C PHE A 239 8.32 -14.80 -7.67
N ILE A 240 7.82 -15.40 -6.58
CA ILE A 240 7.53 -16.83 -6.51
C ILE A 240 6.08 -17.02 -6.08
N HIS A 241 5.35 -17.91 -6.77
CA HIS A 241 3.95 -18.24 -6.46
C HIS A 241 3.02 -17.03 -6.37
N SER A 242 3.27 -16.00 -7.17
CA SER A 242 2.56 -14.73 -7.11
C SER A 242 1.56 -14.56 -8.25
N THR A 243 0.54 -13.73 -8.02
CA THR A 243 -0.51 -13.45 -9.01
C THR A 243 -0.62 -11.95 -9.23
N PHE A 244 -0.43 -11.54 -10.47
CA PHE A 244 -0.63 -10.18 -10.94
C PHE A 244 -1.80 -10.17 -11.91
N ALA A 245 -3.00 -9.91 -11.36
CA ALA A 245 -4.22 -9.90 -12.15
C ALA A 245 -4.81 -8.50 -12.21
N ASN A 246 -5.47 -8.14 -13.30
CA ASN A 246 -6.11 -6.85 -13.37
C ASN A 246 -7.43 -6.92 -14.14
N TYR A 247 -8.53 -6.87 -13.38
CA TYR A 247 -9.90 -6.85 -13.88
C TYR A 247 -10.59 -5.50 -13.60
N TRP A 248 -9.82 -4.42 -13.74
CA TRP A 248 -10.32 -3.07 -13.51
C TRP A 248 -11.57 -2.77 -14.34
N ASN A 249 -12.62 -2.30 -13.69
CA ASN A 249 -13.92 -2.06 -14.31
C ASN A 249 -14.56 -0.69 -13.95
N ASN A 250 -13.84 0.17 -13.22
CA ASN A 250 -14.36 1.49 -12.83
C ASN A 250 -14.31 2.50 -14.00
N ASN A 251 -13.36 2.32 -14.92
CA ASN A 251 -13.22 3.07 -16.16
C ASN A 251 -12.36 2.28 -17.17
N PHE A 252 -11.97 2.91 -18.29
CA PHE A 252 -11.08 2.28 -19.25
C PHE A 252 -9.65 2.18 -18.72
N ARG A 253 -9.10 0.98 -18.68
CA ARG A 253 -7.70 0.72 -18.43
C ARG A 253 -6.96 0.63 -19.79
N LEU A 254 -5.84 1.30 -19.91
CA LEU A 254 -5.01 1.33 -21.13
C LEU A 254 -3.67 0.61 -20.93
N PHE A 255 -3.34 0.26 -19.71
CA PHE A 255 -2.05 -0.32 -19.32
C PHE A 255 -2.19 -1.81 -19.01
N PRO A 256 -1.14 -2.63 -19.23
CA PRO A 256 -1.12 -4.05 -18.90
C PRO A 256 -1.09 -4.26 -17.37
N SER A 257 -1.37 -5.48 -16.93
CA SER A 257 -1.20 -5.86 -15.52
C SER A 257 0.25 -5.71 -15.06
N VAL A 258 1.21 -6.05 -15.91
CA VAL A 258 2.65 -6.00 -15.60
C VAL A 258 3.41 -5.25 -16.67
N VAL A 259 4.20 -4.27 -16.24
CA VAL A 259 5.18 -3.56 -17.08
C VAL A 259 6.57 -3.78 -16.49
N ILE A 260 7.53 -4.09 -17.35
CA ILE A 260 8.94 -4.23 -16.98
C ILE A 260 9.75 -3.44 -17.99
N ASP A 261 10.53 -2.48 -17.52
CA ASP A 261 11.38 -1.65 -18.35
C ASP A 261 12.76 -1.44 -17.73
N ASN A 262 13.72 -1.06 -18.58
CA ASN A 262 15.08 -0.64 -18.17
C ASN A 262 15.38 0.80 -18.58
N VAL A 263 14.35 1.56 -18.96
CA VAL A 263 14.46 2.93 -19.43
C VAL A 263 13.35 3.80 -18.85
N LEU A 264 13.70 5.00 -18.40
CA LEU A 264 12.75 6.00 -17.95
C LEU A 264 12.94 7.29 -18.76
N GLN A 265 11.86 7.81 -19.29
CA GLN A 265 11.86 9.11 -19.94
C GLN A 265 11.79 10.22 -18.88
N ILE A 266 12.87 11.03 -18.77
CA ILE A 266 12.97 12.15 -17.83
C ILE A 266 12.36 13.41 -18.43
N SER A 267 12.60 13.65 -19.71
CA SER A 267 12.05 14.79 -20.46
C SER A 267 11.73 14.37 -21.90
N GLU A 268 11.27 15.29 -22.74
CA GLU A 268 11.00 14.99 -24.17
C GLU A 268 12.22 14.43 -24.92
N THR A 269 13.43 14.75 -24.49
CA THR A 269 14.68 14.37 -25.17
C THR A 269 15.66 13.63 -24.28
N GLU A 270 15.36 13.44 -23.00
CA GLU A 270 16.26 12.82 -22.04
C GLU A 270 15.68 11.51 -21.50
N PHE A 271 16.47 10.47 -21.59
CA PHE A 271 16.15 9.13 -21.08
C PHE A 271 17.25 8.68 -20.13
N GLU A 272 16.86 8.10 -19.02
CA GLU A 272 17.74 7.39 -18.09
C GLU A 272 17.56 5.89 -18.32
N THR A 273 18.67 5.14 -18.41
CA THR A 273 18.68 3.69 -18.55
C THR A 273 19.45 3.06 -17.41
N LYS A 274 18.95 1.94 -16.89
CA LYS A 274 19.64 1.12 -15.88
C LYS A 274 19.44 -0.36 -16.17
N ASP A 275 20.40 -1.18 -15.77
CA ASP A 275 20.36 -2.62 -15.96
C ASP A 275 19.16 -3.24 -15.24
N LEU A 276 18.32 -3.97 -15.98
CA LEU A 276 17.46 -4.99 -15.42
C LEU A 276 18.33 -6.22 -15.15
N ILE A 277 18.89 -6.30 -13.94
CA ILE A 277 19.84 -7.33 -13.52
C ILE A 277 19.18 -8.70 -13.57
N GLU A 278 17.96 -8.79 -13.05
CA GLU A 278 17.12 -9.98 -13.13
C GLU A 278 15.64 -9.62 -12.87
N ALA A 279 14.77 -10.29 -13.59
CA ALA A 279 13.32 -10.30 -13.34
C ALA A 279 12.82 -11.73 -13.46
N ASN A 280 12.79 -12.45 -12.34
CA ASN A 280 12.41 -13.86 -12.28
C ASN A 280 10.98 -14.00 -11.75
N PHE A 281 10.13 -14.62 -12.57
CA PHE A 281 8.74 -14.94 -12.22
C PHE A 281 8.58 -16.47 -12.20
N ILE A 282 8.54 -17.06 -11.01
CA ILE A 282 8.52 -18.51 -10.79
C ILE A 282 7.15 -18.94 -10.32
N ASN A 283 6.45 -19.79 -11.08
CA ASN A 283 5.07 -20.21 -10.81
C ASN A 283 4.10 -19.02 -10.60
N CYS A 284 4.31 -17.93 -11.31
CA CYS A 284 3.45 -16.75 -11.25
C CYS A 284 2.30 -16.84 -12.26
N ILE A 285 1.26 -16.05 -12.02
CA ILE A 285 0.14 -15.85 -12.93
C ILE A 285 0.09 -14.37 -13.27
N ILE A 286 0.06 -14.05 -14.57
CA ILE A 286 -0.20 -12.70 -15.08
C ILE A 286 -1.45 -12.82 -15.96
N TYR A 287 -2.51 -12.08 -15.62
CA TYR A 287 -3.80 -12.17 -16.29
C TYR A 287 -4.64 -10.90 -16.11
N GLY A 288 -5.59 -10.66 -17.01
CA GLY A 288 -6.52 -9.55 -16.91
C GLY A 288 -7.50 -9.49 -18.08
N ASN A 289 -8.10 -8.32 -18.29
CA ASN A 289 -9.10 -8.07 -19.33
C ASN A 289 -8.56 -7.30 -20.53
N GLU A 290 -7.27 -6.99 -20.59
CA GLU A 290 -6.64 -6.38 -21.75
C GLU A 290 -6.03 -7.43 -22.69
N ALA A 291 -5.87 -7.07 -23.95
CA ALA A 291 -5.29 -7.97 -24.97
C ALA A 291 -3.83 -8.33 -24.68
N ARG A 292 -3.13 -7.49 -23.94
CA ARG A 292 -1.73 -7.69 -23.52
C ARG A 292 -1.62 -7.32 -22.05
N GLU A 293 -1.27 -8.29 -21.22
CA GLU A 293 -1.16 -8.11 -19.76
C GLU A 293 0.28 -8.13 -19.25
N LEU A 294 1.24 -8.32 -20.14
CA LEU A 294 2.66 -8.19 -19.89
C LEU A 294 3.31 -7.43 -21.04
N ILE A 295 3.99 -6.34 -20.73
CA ILE A 295 4.73 -5.51 -21.69
C ILE A 295 6.15 -5.32 -21.18
N PHE A 296 7.12 -5.41 -22.12
CA PHE A 296 8.51 -5.06 -21.94
C PHE A 296 8.82 -3.78 -22.71
N VAL A 297 9.56 -2.86 -22.09
CA VAL A 297 10.15 -1.72 -22.75
C VAL A 297 11.65 -1.78 -22.53
N GLU A 298 12.38 -2.13 -23.59
CA GLU A 298 13.82 -2.40 -23.53
C GLU A 298 14.58 -1.32 -24.28
N ASP A 299 15.61 -0.78 -23.66
CA ASP A 299 16.65 0.03 -24.29
C ASP A 299 17.94 -0.78 -24.37
N GLU A 300 18.58 -0.79 -25.56
CA GLU A 300 19.77 -1.60 -25.86
C GLU A 300 21.04 -1.16 -25.12
N ASN A 301 21.03 0.04 -24.52
CA ASN A 301 22.18 0.57 -23.76
C ASN A 301 22.30 0.00 -22.33
N ALA A 302 21.33 -0.78 -21.86
CA ALA A 302 21.37 -1.42 -20.56
C ALA A 302 20.92 -2.89 -20.64
N ALA A 303 21.39 -3.73 -19.71
CA ALA A 303 21.03 -5.14 -19.68
C ALA A 303 19.52 -5.34 -19.43
N PHE A 304 18.94 -6.39 -20.06
CA PHE A 304 17.57 -6.76 -19.86
C PHE A 304 17.44 -8.28 -19.65
N ASN A 305 17.37 -8.73 -18.40
CA ASN A 305 17.32 -10.15 -18.04
C ASN A 305 15.96 -10.52 -17.44
N PHE A 306 15.11 -11.16 -18.22
CA PHE A 306 13.79 -11.60 -17.80
C PHE A 306 13.66 -13.13 -17.90
N ASN A 307 13.08 -13.77 -16.88
CA ASN A 307 12.78 -15.19 -16.83
C ASN A 307 11.37 -15.46 -16.29
N PHE A 308 10.62 -16.27 -17.01
CA PHE A 308 9.33 -16.77 -16.54
C PHE A 308 9.35 -18.29 -16.52
N VAL A 309 9.33 -18.88 -15.33
CA VAL A 309 9.53 -20.32 -15.15
C VAL A 309 8.32 -20.95 -14.45
N ARG A 310 7.81 -22.02 -15.05
CA ARG A 310 6.83 -22.89 -14.40
C ARG A 310 7.52 -24.15 -13.89
N ILE A 311 7.45 -24.38 -12.57
CA ILE A 311 7.91 -25.64 -11.99
C ILE A 311 6.83 -26.71 -12.24
N PRO A 312 7.16 -27.83 -12.94
CA PRO A 312 6.20 -28.91 -13.16
C PRO A 312 5.74 -29.49 -11.82
N LYS A 313 4.44 -29.77 -11.69
CA LYS A 313 3.94 -30.53 -10.53
C LYS A 313 4.68 -31.87 -10.48
N ALA A 314 5.26 -32.21 -9.33
CA ALA A 314 5.76 -33.57 -9.09
C ALA A 314 4.62 -34.56 -9.41
N LYS A 315 4.89 -35.55 -10.26
CA LYS A 315 3.92 -36.61 -10.54
C LYS A 315 3.60 -37.25 -9.17
N ARG A 316 2.33 -37.22 -8.77
CA ARG A 316 1.89 -38.07 -7.65
C ARG A 316 2.35 -39.50 -7.97
N PRO A 317 3.01 -40.21 -7.04
CA PRO A 317 3.22 -41.62 -7.25
C PRO A 317 1.85 -42.23 -7.55
N SER A 318 1.75 -42.95 -8.66
CA SER A 318 0.59 -43.75 -8.94
C SER A 318 0.54 -44.79 -7.82
N ASN A 319 -0.38 -44.66 -6.89
CA ASN A 319 -0.73 -45.76 -6.01
C ASN A 319 -1.20 -46.87 -6.96
N GLY A 320 -0.33 -47.85 -7.22
CA GLY A 320 -0.70 -49.07 -7.90
C GLY A 320 -1.76 -49.80 -7.09
N PRO A 321 -2.46 -50.73 -7.72
CA PRO A 321 -3.64 -51.38 -7.18
C PRO A 321 -3.40 -52.13 -5.88
#